data_63d410e21cf894f742851e1f7bfe7bb1
#
_entry.id   63d410e21cf894f742851e1f7bfe7bb1
#
_cell.length_a   1.000
_cell.length_b   1.000
_cell.length_c   1.000
_cell.angle_alpha   90.00
_cell.angle_beta   90.00
_cell.angle_gamma   90.00
#
_symmetry.space_group_name_H-M   'P 1'
#
loop_
_entity.id
_entity.type
_entity.pdbx_description
1 polymer ?
#
loop_
_entity_poly.entity_id
_entity_poly.type
_entity_poly.pdbx_seq_one_letter_code
_entity_poly.pdbx_strand_id
1 'polypeptide(L)'
;LILAILSTGIMASIGILTETLTNVLFPGLMAEFHVDTSTVQWLTTGYLLTVALVTPLSSYFKRKLKLRTIFLTAIVLCITGCLMAACTLNFPMLMTARILQGAGTGIALPLMFNIILEQSLKSKIGMLMGVGGMVVAVAPALGPTVGGLVGTFMPWRWIFVILLPFLFVSLVCGLKT
;
A
#
# COMPACT_ATOMS: atom_id res chain seq x y z
N LEU A 1 15.37 6.03 -13.27
CA LEU A 1 15.73 5.34 -12.04
C LEU A 1 15.18 6.03 -10.80
N ILE A 2 15.55 7.28 -10.49
CA ILE A 2 15.10 7.98 -9.26
C ILE A 2 13.57 8.08 -9.23
N LEU A 3 12.92 8.44 -10.32
CA LEU A 3 11.46 8.49 -10.41
C LEU A 3 10.82 7.12 -10.22
N ALA A 4 11.44 6.04 -10.70
CA ALA A 4 10.94 4.69 -10.49
C ALA A 4 11.03 4.26 -9.03
N ILE A 5 12.13 4.58 -8.34
CA ILE A 5 12.31 4.30 -6.92
C ILE A 5 11.32 5.13 -6.09
N LEU A 6 11.15 6.42 -6.41
CA LEU A 6 10.19 7.29 -5.72
C LEU A 6 8.75 6.80 -5.90
N SER A 7 8.36 6.45 -7.13
CA SER A 7 6.99 5.99 -7.40
C SER A 7 6.67 4.69 -6.67
N THR A 8 7.54 3.69 -6.75
CA THR A 8 7.36 2.42 -6.05
C THR A 8 7.49 2.57 -4.54
N GLY A 9 8.37 3.45 -4.06
CA GLY A 9 8.52 3.79 -2.64
C GLY A 9 7.28 4.46 -2.05
N ILE A 10 6.69 5.43 -2.74
CA ILE A 10 5.43 6.07 -2.33
C ILE A 10 4.32 5.03 -2.25
N MET A 11 4.18 4.18 -3.27
CA MET A 11 3.17 3.14 -3.31
C MET A 11 3.33 2.13 -2.16
N ALA A 12 4.56 1.66 -1.90
CA ALA A 12 4.87 0.75 -0.81
C ALA A 12 4.59 1.39 0.57
N SER A 13 4.98 2.65 0.75
CA SER A 13 4.72 3.40 1.99
C SER A 13 3.23 3.57 2.26
N ILE A 14 2.44 3.90 1.24
CA ILE A 14 0.98 4.02 1.36
C ILE A 14 0.36 2.68 1.75
N GLY A 15 0.83 1.58 1.16
CA GLY A 15 0.38 0.24 1.54
C GLY A 15 0.59 -0.05 3.03
N ILE A 16 1.79 0.16 3.53
CA ILE A 16 2.13 -0.06 4.94
C ILE A 16 1.39 0.94 5.84
N LEU A 17 1.31 2.20 5.43
CA LEU A 17 0.58 3.23 6.16
C LEU A 17 -0.90 2.86 6.32
N THR A 18 -1.56 2.41 5.26
CA THR A 18 -2.97 1.99 5.31
C THR A 18 -3.21 0.79 6.23
N GLU A 19 -2.24 -0.10 6.37
CA GLU A 19 -2.31 -1.21 7.33
C GLU A 19 -2.40 -0.68 8.76
N THR A 20 -1.46 0.14 9.17
CA THR A 20 -1.40 0.69 10.53
C THR A 20 -2.54 1.67 10.82
N LEU A 21 -2.96 2.47 9.84
CA LEU A 21 -4.14 3.33 9.93
C LEU A 21 -5.42 2.52 10.20
N THR A 22 -5.61 1.42 9.48
CA THR A 22 -6.81 0.59 9.62
C THR A 22 -6.96 0.03 11.04
N ASN A 23 -5.87 -0.34 11.69
CA ASN A 23 -5.90 -0.83 13.07
C ASN A 23 -6.43 0.24 14.07
N VAL A 24 -6.08 1.50 13.86
CA VAL A 24 -6.59 2.61 14.68
C VAL A 24 -8.10 2.84 14.46
N LEU A 25 -8.61 2.50 13.29
CA LEU A 25 -10.01 2.69 12.93
C LEU A 25 -10.95 1.56 13.42
N PHE A 26 -10.43 0.47 13.96
CA PHE A 26 -11.23 -0.68 14.37
C PHE A 26 -12.45 -0.34 15.23
N PRO A 27 -12.36 0.50 16.29
CA PRO A 27 -13.53 0.83 17.09
C PRO A 27 -14.65 1.49 16.29
N GLY A 28 -14.31 2.41 15.38
CA GLY A 28 -15.27 3.07 14.50
C GLY A 28 -15.90 2.11 13.49
N LEU A 29 -15.09 1.22 12.90
CA LEU A 29 -15.56 0.20 11.95
C LEU A 29 -16.46 -0.84 12.60
N MET A 30 -16.13 -1.26 13.83
CA MET A 30 -16.96 -2.18 14.60
C MET A 30 -18.33 -1.58 14.89
N ALA A 31 -18.37 -0.30 15.28
CA ALA A 31 -19.62 0.40 15.56
C ALA A 31 -20.47 0.61 14.28
N GLU A 32 -19.86 0.95 13.16
CA GLU A 32 -20.56 1.24 11.91
C GLU A 32 -21.10 -0.04 11.24
N PHE A 33 -20.30 -1.10 11.19
CA PHE A 33 -20.67 -2.34 10.51
C PHE A 33 -21.30 -3.39 11.44
N HIS A 34 -21.45 -3.07 12.74
CA HIS A 34 -21.99 -3.99 13.75
C HIS A 34 -21.27 -5.36 13.78
N VAL A 35 -19.94 -5.32 13.69
CA VAL A 35 -19.09 -6.51 13.72
C VAL A 35 -18.29 -6.57 15.02
N ASP A 36 -17.94 -7.78 15.42
CA ASP A 36 -17.12 -8.04 16.61
C ASP A 36 -15.61 -7.82 16.32
N THR A 37 -14.82 -7.84 17.38
CA THR A 37 -13.36 -7.65 17.31
C THR A 37 -12.68 -8.71 16.43
N SER A 38 -13.13 -9.96 16.49
CA SER A 38 -12.54 -11.04 15.71
C SER A 38 -12.81 -10.86 14.21
N THR A 39 -14.00 -10.38 13.85
CA THR A 39 -14.37 -10.10 12.46
C THR A 39 -13.59 -8.91 11.90
N VAL A 40 -13.50 -7.80 12.64
CA VAL A 40 -12.78 -6.61 12.16
C VAL A 40 -11.29 -6.85 11.97
N GLN A 41 -10.67 -7.71 12.77
CA GLN A 41 -9.26 -8.10 12.64
C GLN A 41 -8.94 -8.75 11.28
N TRP A 42 -9.92 -9.37 10.63
CA TRP A 42 -9.73 -9.93 9.29
C TRP A 42 -9.36 -8.88 8.23
N LEU A 43 -9.69 -7.62 8.46
CA LEU A 43 -9.26 -6.53 7.56
C LEU A 43 -7.73 -6.42 7.49
N THR A 44 -7.05 -6.55 8.62
CA THR A 44 -5.58 -6.56 8.67
C THR A 44 -5.02 -7.94 8.33
N THR A 45 -5.59 -9.01 8.86
CA THR A 45 -5.12 -10.38 8.58
C THR A 45 -5.25 -10.73 7.10
N GLY A 46 -6.38 -10.42 6.46
CA GLY A 46 -6.59 -10.66 5.04
C GLY A 46 -5.66 -9.81 4.16
N TYR A 47 -5.41 -8.56 4.56
CA TYR A 47 -4.43 -7.71 3.90
C TYR A 47 -3.02 -8.32 3.99
N LEU A 48 -2.54 -8.64 5.18
CA LEU A 48 -1.19 -9.20 5.39
C LEU A 48 -1.03 -10.56 4.73
N LEU A 49 -2.04 -11.41 4.78
CA LEU A 49 -2.03 -12.70 4.09
C LEU A 49 -1.90 -12.50 2.58
N THR A 50 -2.63 -11.56 2.01
CA THR A 50 -2.52 -11.23 0.59
C THR A 50 -1.13 -10.70 0.24
N VAL A 51 -0.56 -9.80 1.04
CA VAL A 51 0.82 -9.32 0.86
C VAL A 51 1.79 -10.49 0.88
N ALA A 52 1.68 -11.39 1.88
CA ALA A 52 2.57 -12.54 2.03
C ALA A 52 2.50 -13.52 0.84
N LEU A 53 1.32 -13.74 0.29
CA LEU A 53 1.12 -14.62 -0.87
C LEU A 53 1.58 -13.98 -2.19
N VAL A 54 1.34 -12.68 -2.36
CA VAL A 54 1.64 -11.97 -3.61
C VAL A 54 3.13 -11.61 -3.72
N THR A 55 3.81 -11.36 -2.62
CA THR A 55 5.24 -11.01 -2.60
C THR A 55 6.12 -12.03 -3.35
N PRO A 56 6.10 -13.34 -3.06
CA PRO A 56 6.88 -14.32 -3.83
C PRO A 56 6.38 -14.44 -5.28
N LEU A 57 5.07 -14.30 -5.51
CA LEU A 57 4.49 -14.34 -6.84
C LEU A 57 4.97 -13.17 -7.73
N SER A 58 5.14 -11.99 -7.14
CA SER A 58 5.69 -10.81 -7.80
C SER A 58 7.09 -11.07 -8.36
N SER A 59 7.92 -11.79 -7.62
CA SER A 59 9.27 -12.17 -8.08
C SER A 59 9.23 -13.15 -9.27
N TYR A 60 8.22 -14.02 -9.33
CA TYR A 60 8.00 -14.90 -10.49
C TYR A 60 7.49 -14.11 -11.71
N PHE A 61 6.54 -13.20 -11.55
CA PHE A 61 6.02 -12.38 -12.63
C PHE A 61 7.09 -11.48 -13.25
N LYS A 62 8.05 -11.01 -12.46
CA LYS A 62 9.20 -10.22 -12.94
C LYS A 62 10.02 -10.94 -14.02
N ARG A 63 10.10 -12.27 -13.97
CA ARG A 63 10.81 -13.06 -14.98
C ARG A 63 10.10 -13.12 -16.32
N LYS A 64 8.78 -12.88 -16.35
CA LYS A 64 7.92 -13.04 -17.53
C LYS A 64 7.36 -11.74 -18.07
N LEU A 65 7.23 -10.71 -17.21
CA LEU A 65 6.57 -9.45 -17.55
C LEU A 65 7.56 -8.28 -17.48
N LYS A 66 7.27 -7.25 -18.28
CA LYS A 66 8.02 -5.99 -18.23
C LYS A 66 7.77 -5.29 -16.89
N LEU A 67 8.80 -4.64 -16.36
CA LEU A 67 8.75 -3.89 -15.10
C LEU A 67 7.58 -2.90 -15.06
N ARG A 68 7.35 -2.21 -16.19
CA ARG A 68 6.23 -1.26 -16.36
C ARG A 68 4.86 -1.93 -16.19
N THR A 69 4.67 -3.13 -16.72
CA THR A 69 3.40 -3.85 -16.59
C THR A 69 3.15 -4.24 -15.14
N ILE A 70 4.18 -4.71 -14.43
CA ILE A 70 4.09 -5.07 -13.01
C ILE A 70 3.75 -3.83 -12.16
N PHE A 71 4.41 -2.71 -12.43
CA PHE A 71 4.13 -1.44 -11.75
C PHE A 71 2.69 -0.98 -11.99
N LEU A 72 2.23 -0.99 -13.26
CA LEU A 72 0.86 -0.58 -13.60
C LEU A 72 -0.19 -1.49 -12.93
N THR A 73 0.05 -2.79 -12.90
CA THR A 73 -0.83 -3.72 -12.19
C THR A 73 -0.91 -3.38 -10.70
N ALA A 74 0.23 -3.15 -10.06
CA ALA A 74 0.29 -2.82 -8.64
C ALA A 74 -0.44 -1.51 -8.32
N ILE A 75 -0.18 -0.44 -9.09
CA ILE A 75 -0.78 0.87 -8.83
C ILE A 75 -2.28 0.88 -9.09
N VAL A 76 -2.75 0.18 -10.12
CA VAL A 76 -4.19 0.02 -10.41
C VAL A 76 -4.88 -0.73 -9.26
N LEU A 77 -4.28 -1.80 -8.76
CA LEU A 77 -4.80 -2.53 -7.59
C LEU A 77 -4.87 -1.65 -6.34
N CYS A 78 -3.85 -0.84 -6.08
CA CYS A 78 -3.87 0.10 -4.95
C CYS A 78 -4.95 1.18 -5.11
N ILE A 79 -5.06 1.80 -6.29
CA ILE A 79 -6.05 2.85 -6.55
C ILE A 79 -7.47 2.28 -6.47
N THR A 80 -7.75 1.16 -7.12
CA THR A 80 -9.07 0.52 -7.06
C THR A 80 -9.44 0.09 -5.65
N GLY A 81 -8.49 -0.45 -4.88
CA GLY A 81 -8.69 -0.79 -3.49
C GLY A 81 -8.99 0.44 -2.62
N CYS A 82 -8.28 1.56 -2.81
CA CYS A 82 -8.57 2.81 -2.10
C CYS A 82 -9.93 3.41 -2.47
N LEU A 83 -10.29 3.39 -3.76
CA LEU A 83 -11.61 3.86 -4.22
C LEU A 83 -12.74 3.00 -3.64
N MET A 84 -12.59 1.68 -3.66
CA MET A 84 -13.57 0.77 -3.06
C MET A 84 -13.71 1.00 -1.56
N ALA A 85 -12.60 1.21 -0.84
CA ALA A 85 -12.62 1.49 0.59
C ALA A 85 -13.30 2.83 0.91
N ALA A 86 -13.05 3.87 0.11
CA ALA A 86 -13.69 5.18 0.24
C ALA A 86 -15.21 5.13 0.01
N CYS A 87 -15.67 4.30 -0.94
CA CYS A 87 -17.07 4.16 -1.32
C CYS A 87 -17.77 2.98 -0.65
N THR A 88 -17.16 2.37 0.36
CA THR A 88 -17.68 1.16 1.01
C THR A 88 -19.04 1.38 1.67
N LEU A 89 -19.96 0.46 1.37
CA LEU A 89 -21.31 0.42 1.95
C LEU A 89 -21.48 -0.71 2.97
N ASN A 90 -20.65 -1.75 2.91
CA ASN A 90 -20.73 -2.92 3.77
C ASN A 90 -19.34 -3.52 4.06
N PHE A 91 -19.25 -4.34 5.10
CA PHE A 91 -18.00 -4.98 5.53
C PHE A 91 -17.35 -5.86 4.45
N PRO A 92 -18.06 -6.75 3.71
CA PRO A 92 -17.47 -7.54 2.63
C PRO A 92 -16.81 -6.70 1.54
N MET A 93 -17.39 -5.56 1.19
CA MET A 93 -16.80 -4.63 0.21
C MET A 93 -15.49 -4.03 0.73
N LEU A 94 -15.44 -3.64 2.01
CA LEU A 94 -14.22 -3.16 2.65
C LEU A 94 -13.15 -4.26 2.69
N MET A 95 -13.54 -5.49 2.98
CA MET A 95 -12.64 -6.65 2.97
C MET A 95 -12.03 -6.88 1.59
N THR A 96 -12.84 -6.83 0.53
CA THR A 96 -12.36 -6.94 -0.85
C THR A 96 -11.40 -5.80 -1.20
N ALA A 97 -11.70 -4.57 -0.78
CA ALA A 97 -10.82 -3.42 -0.95
C ALA A 97 -9.45 -3.66 -0.28
N ARG A 98 -9.43 -4.23 0.92
CA ARG A 98 -8.19 -4.56 1.65
C ARG A 98 -7.37 -5.64 0.94
N ILE A 99 -8.01 -6.65 0.37
CA ILE A 99 -7.33 -7.67 -0.44
C ILE A 99 -6.69 -7.05 -1.68
N LEU A 100 -7.38 -6.17 -2.39
CA LEU A 100 -6.83 -5.46 -3.55
C LEU A 100 -5.63 -4.58 -3.17
N GLN A 101 -5.72 -3.84 -2.07
CA GLN A 101 -4.62 -3.03 -1.55
C GLN A 101 -3.43 -3.91 -1.16
N GLY A 102 -3.66 -5.03 -0.48
CA GLY A 102 -2.63 -6.01 -0.11
C GLY A 102 -1.92 -6.59 -1.33
N ALA A 103 -2.65 -6.91 -2.39
CA ALA A 103 -2.06 -7.40 -3.63
C ALA A 103 -1.17 -6.33 -4.28
N GLY A 104 -1.61 -5.08 -4.34
CA GLY A 104 -0.81 -3.97 -4.85
C GLY A 104 0.46 -3.75 -4.04
N THR A 105 0.36 -3.72 -2.72
CA THR A 105 1.51 -3.55 -1.80
C THR A 105 2.48 -4.72 -1.88
N GLY A 106 1.98 -5.96 -1.97
CA GLY A 106 2.79 -7.16 -2.10
C GLY A 106 3.63 -7.19 -3.39
N ILE A 107 3.20 -6.46 -4.43
CA ILE A 107 3.99 -6.24 -5.64
C ILE A 107 4.95 -5.07 -5.46
N ALA A 108 4.51 -3.98 -4.85
CA ALA A 108 5.25 -2.72 -4.75
C ALA A 108 6.56 -2.84 -3.96
N LEU A 109 6.53 -3.53 -2.83
CA LEU A 109 7.69 -3.69 -1.94
C LEU A 109 8.87 -4.38 -2.64
N PRO A 110 8.72 -5.60 -3.17
CA PRO A 110 9.83 -6.26 -3.85
C PRO A 110 10.20 -5.54 -5.15
N LEU A 111 9.26 -4.88 -5.82
CA LEU A 111 9.52 -4.12 -7.04
C LEU A 111 10.49 -2.97 -6.78
N MET A 112 10.30 -2.19 -5.71
CA MET A 112 11.18 -1.10 -5.31
C MET A 112 12.61 -1.57 -5.10
N PHE A 113 12.80 -2.61 -4.28
CA PHE A 113 14.13 -3.15 -4.00
C PHE A 113 14.79 -3.77 -5.23
N ASN A 114 14.01 -4.42 -6.09
CA ASN A 114 14.50 -4.98 -7.35
C ASN A 114 14.98 -3.89 -8.33
N ILE A 115 14.26 -2.76 -8.44
CA ILE A 115 14.68 -1.62 -9.26
C ILE A 115 16.02 -1.07 -8.74
N ILE A 116 16.17 -0.93 -7.42
CA ILE A 116 17.41 -0.46 -6.82
C ILE A 116 18.58 -1.41 -7.16
N LEU A 117 18.38 -2.71 -7.01
CA LEU A 117 19.43 -3.71 -7.25
C LEU A 117 19.86 -3.80 -8.72
N GLU A 118 18.93 -3.67 -9.66
CA GLU A 118 19.19 -3.90 -11.08
C GLU A 118 19.61 -2.65 -11.84
N GLN A 119 19.09 -1.49 -11.45
CA GLN A 119 19.29 -0.26 -12.22
C GLN A 119 20.23 0.75 -11.56
N SER A 120 20.66 0.51 -10.32
CA SER A 120 21.55 1.43 -9.62
C SER A 120 23.02 1.08 -9.86
N LEU A 121 23.88 2.10 -9.82
CA LEU A 121 25.32 1.92 -9.81
C LEU A 121 25.72 1.12 -8.55
N LYS A 122 26.62 0.15 -8.71
CA LYS A 122 27.08 -0.73 -7.59
C LYS A 122 27.51 0.07 -6.36
N SER A 123 28.15 1.22 -6.54
CA SER A 123 28.58 2.11 -5.45
C SER A 123 27.43 2.79 -4.69
N LYS A 124 26.23 2.87 -5.27
CA LYS A 124 25.06 3.56 -4.69
C LYS A 124 23.98 2.61 -4.18
N ILE A 125 24.09 1.32 -4.46
CA ILE A 125 23.06 0.33 -4.04
C ILE A 125 22.83 0.37 -2.55
N GLY A 126 23.87 0.34 -1.72
CA GLY A 126 23.75 0.36 -0.27
C GLY A 126 23.03 1.61 0.26
N MET A 127 23.36 2.78 -0.28
CA MET A 127 22.70 4.03 0.09
C MET A 127 21.22 4.02 -0.30
N LEU A 128 20.88 3.61 -1.52
CA LEU A 128 19.50 3.58 -2.01
C LEU A 128 18.65 2.51 -1.30
N MET A 129 19.26 1.36 -0.97
CA MET A 129 18.61 0.34 -0.13
C MET A 129 18.33 0.87 1.27
N GLY A 130 19.25 1.62 1.86
CA GLY A 130 19.06 2.29 3.14
C GLY A 130 17.94 3.32 3.10
N VAL A 131 17.90 4.17 2.08
CA VAL A 131 16.81 5.14 1.88
C VAL A 131 15.47 4.45 1.68
N GLY A 132 15.41 3.40 0.83
CA GLY A 132 14.19 2.61 0.64
C GLY A 132 13.70 1.95 1.94
N GLY A 133 14.63 1.40 2.73
CA GLY A 133 14.34 0.83 4.05
C GLY A 133 13.81 1.88 5.04
N MET A 134 14.37 3.09 5.05
CA MET A 134 13.88 4.20 5.88
C MET A 134 12.44 4.60 5.51
N VAL A 135 12.15 4.72 4.21
CA VAL A 135 10.81 5.06 3.72
C VAL A 135 9.78 4.02 4.20
N VAL A 136 10.12 2.75 4.11
CA VAL A 136 9.28 1.64 4.60
C VAL A 136 9.13 1.66 6.13
N ALA A 137 10.21 1.97 6.87
CA ALA A 137 10.20 1.96 8.33
C ALA A 137 9.43 3.15 8.95
N VAL A 138 9.43 4.30 8.29
CA VAL A 138 8.71 5.50 8.77
C VAL A 138 7.20 5.37 8.60
N ALA A 139 6.73 4.67 7.57
CA ALA A 139 5.31 4.53 7.29
C ALA A 139 4.49 3.96 8.47
N PRO A 140 4.90 2.86 9.14
CA PRO A 140 4.16 2.34 10.31
C PRO A 140 4.14 3.32 11.49
N ALA A 141 5.20 4.10 11.68
CA ALA A 141 5.28 5.07 12.77
C ALA A 141 4.30 6.25 12.58
N LEU A 142 4.06 6.64 11.33
CA LEU A 142 3.10 7.70 10.99
C LEU A 142 1.65 7.23 11.06
N GLY A 143 1.39 5.93 10.90
CA GLY A 143 0.04 5.36 10.84
C GLY A 143 -0.83 5.73 12.03
N PRO A 144 -0.43 5.43 13.27
CA PRO A 144 -1.23 5.76 14.46
C PRO A 144 -1.47 7.26 14.62
N THR A 145 -0.47 8.09 14.32
CA THR A 145 -0.58 9.56 14.43
C THR A 145 -1.56 10.11 13.40
N VAL A 146 -1.41 9.73 12.14
CA VAL A 146 -2.31 10.18 11.05
C VAL A 146 -3.71 9.60 11.25
N GLY A 147 -3.81 8.31 11.61
CA GLY A 147 -5.08 7.65 11.86
C GLY A 147 -5.84 8.24 13.03
N GLY A 148 -5.17 8.56 14.11
CA GLY A 148 -5.76 9.23 15.27
C GLY A 148 -6.25 10.64 14.95
N LEU A 149 -5.42 11.43 14.27
CA LEU A 149 -5.82 12.79 13.86
C LEU A 149 -7.01 12.77 12.90
N VAL A 150 -6.94 11.99 11.84
CA VAL A 150 -8.04 11.94 10.85
C VAL A 150 -9.32 11.35 11.48
N GLY A 151 -9.19 10.28 12.27
CA GLY A 151 -10.33 9.67 12.95
C GLY A 151 -11.04 10.58 13.96
N THR A 152 -10.33 11.62 14.48
CA THR A 152 -10.92 12.60 15.39
C THR A 152 -11.69 13.70 14.64
N PHE A 153 -11.22 14.13 13.48
CA PHE A 153 -11.77 15.29 12.76
C PHE A 153 -12.63 14.95 11.55
N MET A 154 -12.47 13.74 10.99
CA MET A 154 -13.14 13.34 9.74
C MET A 154 -13.63 11.89 9.81
N PRO A 155 -14.69 11.54 9.02
CA PRO A 155 -15.05 10.14 8.82
C PRO A 155 -13.87 9.32 8.29
N TRP A 156 -13.71 8.09 8.74
CA TRP A 156 -12.60 7.22 8.39
C TRP A 156 -12.40 7.01 6.88
N ARG A 157 -13.46 7.12 6.09
CA ARG A 157 -13.41 7.04 4.62
C ARG A 157 -12.48 8.07 3.99
N TRP A 158 -12.35 9.25 4.60
CA TRP A 158 -11.49 10.31 4.10
C TRP A 158 -10.00 9.94 4.11
N ILE A 159 -9.58 9.01 4.95
CA ILE A 159 -8.21 8.49 4.94
C ILE A 159 -7.86 7.94 3.56
N PHE A 160 -8.73 7.12 3.00
CA PHE A 160 -8.50 6.54 1.67
C PHE A 160 -8.56 7.58 0.56
N VAL A 161 -9.41 8.58 0.70
CA VAL A 161 -9.50 9.72 -0.25
C VAL A 161 -8.22 10.56 -0.23
N ILE A 162 -7.67 10.85 0.95
CA ILE A 162 -6.43 11.62 1.12
C ILE A 162 -5.22 10.89 0.51
N LEU A 163 -5.22 9.56 0.52
CA LEU A 163 -4.13 8.76 -0.04
C LEU A 163 -4.16 8.67 -1.57
N LEU A 164 -5.31 8.89 -2.21
CA LEU A 164 -5.45 8.84 -3.66
C LEU A 164 -4.54 9.82 -4.42
N PRO A 165 -4.43 11.12 -4.04
CA PRO A 165 -3.51 12.03 -4.70
C PRO A 165 -2.05 11.54 -4.72
N PHE A 166 -1.59 10.94 -3.63
CA PHE A 166 -0.23 10.38 -3.56
C PHE A 166 -0.06 9.17 -4.48
N LEU A 167 -1.09 8.33 -4.62
CA LEU A 167 -1.08 7.23 -5.58
C LEU A 167 -1.10 7.76 -7.03
N PHE A 168 -1.82 8.84 -7.31
CA PHE A 168 -1.77 9.48 -8.62
C PHE A 168 -0.41 10.10 -8.93
N VAL A 169 0.24 10.74 -7.94
CA VAL A 169 1.62 11.22 -8.09
C VAL A 169 2.56 10.04 -8.39
N SER A 170 2.43 8.95 -7.65
CA SER A 170 3.18 7.71 -7.91
C SER A 170 2.95 7.18 -9.33
N LEU A 171 1.69 7.15 -9.80
CA LEU A 171 1.35 6.74 -11.16
C LEU A 171 2.03 7.62 -12.22
N VAL A 172 1.92 8.95 -12.09
CA VAL A 172 2.52 9.90 -13.04
C VAL A 172 4.05 9.77 -13.07
N CYS A 173 4.68 9.64 -11.90
CA CYS A 173 6.13 9.43 -11.80
C CYS A 173 6.55 8.10 -12.45
N GLY A 174 5.78 7.03 -12.23
CA GLY A 174 6.09 5.72 -12.78
C GLY A 174 5.83 5.60 -14.29
N LEU A 175 4.87 6.35 -14.84
CA LEU A 175 4.61 6.36 -16.28
C LEU A 175 5.73 7.07 -17.09
N LYS A 176 6.45 7.99 -16.47
CA LYS A 176 7.58 8.71 -17.08
C LYS A 176 8.90 7.93 -17.02
N THR A 177 8.85 6.72 -16.49
CA THR A 177 10.02 5.85 -16.34
C THR A 177 9.91 4.63 -17.23
#